data_ec9b7a0295cfb9326fbe946caba1db2a
#
_entry.id   ec9b7a0295cfb9326fbe946caba1db2a
#
_cell.length_a   1.000
_cell.length_b   1.000
_cell.length_c   1.000
_cell.angle_alpha   90.00
_cell.angle_beta   90.00
_cell.angle_gamma   90.00
#
_symmetry.space_group_name_H-M   'P 1'
#
loop_
_entity.id
_entity.type
_entity.pdbx_description
1 polymer ?
#
loop_
_entity_poly.entity_id
_entity_poly.type
_entity_poly.pdbx_seq_one_letter_code
_entity_poly.pdbx_strand_id
1 'polypeptide(L)'
;MKKKQITALLLSVFLIFGCSACAGNTNESSASSETSVSSAEPTPTEEPDVVPEDGVYTAEFKTDSSMFQANEACEGMGTLTVENGEMTFHVSLRSKKILNLYLGTAEDAKQNESEWLQPTTDTVTYKDGTSEEVYGFDIPLKSVDKDFDLALIGTKGT
;
A
#
# COMPACT_ATOMS: atom_id res chain seq x y z
N MET A 1 15.90 -19.55 7.35
CA MET A 1 14.97 -18.50 7.83
C MET A 1 15.73 -17.62 8.83
N LYS A 2 16.13 -16.42 8.41
CA LYS A 2 16.80 -15.43 9.28
C LYS A 2 15.95 -14.17 9.29
N LYS A 3 15.22 -13.96 10.39
CA LYS A 3 14.48 -12.73 10.65
C LYS A 3 15.47 -11.60 10.93
N LYS A 4 15.51 -10.57 10.10
CA LYS A 4 16.19 -9.32 10.42
C LYS A 4 15.19 -8.36 11.05
N GLN A 5 15.40 -8.04 12.32
CA GLN A 5 14.65 -7.01 13.03
C GLN A 5 15.22 -5.65 12.67
N ILE A 6 14.37 -4.75 12.22
CA ILE A 6 14.70 -3.34 12.01
C ILE A 6 14.20 -2.59 13.24
N THR A 7 15.15 -2.06 14.00
CA THR A 7 14.91 -1.27 15.22
C THR A 7 14.55 0.15 14.79
N ALA A 8 13.31 0.56 14.98
CA ALA A 8 12.90 1.95 14.82
C ALA A 8 13.28 2.76 16.06
N LEU A 9 14.03 3.83 15.85
CA LEU A 9 14.45 4.78 16.89
C LEU A 9 13.32 5.80 17.11
N LEU A 10 12.57 5.64 18.20
CA LEU A 10 11.54 6.59 18.63
C LEU A 10 12.19 7.79 19.28
N LEU A 11 12.08 8.96 18.65
CA LEU A 11 12.39 10.24 19.25
C LEU A 11 11.12 10.80 19.91
N SER A 12 11.00 10.63 21.23
CA SER A 12 9.90 11.18 22.01
C SER A 12 10.12 12.66 22.29
N VAL A 13 9.21 13.51 21.83
CA VAL A 13 9.11 14.90 22.29
C VAL A 13 7.93 15.00 23.26
N PHE A 14 8.27 15.14 24.54
CA PHE A 14 7.36 15.48 25.63
C PHE A 14 6.98 16.97 25.52
N LEU A 15 5.69 17.28 25.40
CA LEU A 15 5.16 18.58 25.77
C LEU A 15 4.04 18.39 26.78
N ILE A 16 4.38 18.77 28.02
CA ILE A 16 3.49 18.85 29.17
C ILE A 16 2.75 20.18 29.08
N PHE A 17 1.41 20.15 29.11
CA PHE A 17 0.62 21.29 29.57
C PHE A 17 -0.44 20.81 30.53
N GLY A 18 -0.35 21.35 31.74
CA GLY A 18 -1.17 21.03 32.87
C GLY A 18 -2.36 21.95 33.06
N CYS A 19 -3.10 21.63 34.10
CA CYS A 19 -4.16 22.35 34.84
C CYS A 19 -5.53 22.39 34.16
N SER A 20 -6.63 22.18 34.84
CA SER A 20 -7.04 22.54 36.20
C SER A 20 -8.32 21.80 36.61
N ALA A 21 -8.43 21.60 37.92
CA ALA A 21 -9.54 20.98 38.61
C ALA A 21 -10.83 21.81 38.57
N CYS A 22 -12.00 21.15 38.70
CA CYS A 22 -13.07 21.60 39.56
C CYS A 22 -13.97 20.44 40.01
N ALA A 23 -14.20 20.44 41.29
CA ALA A 23 -14.94 19.48 42.07
C ALA A 23 -16.47 19.79 42.12
N GLY A 24 -17.26 18.78 42.51
CA GLY A 24 -18.59 19.00 43.07
C GLY A 24 -19.63 17.97 42.61
N ASN A 25 -19.87 17.03 43.35
CA ASN A 25 -20.81 16.68 44.45
C ASN A 25 -22.01 15.82 44.02
N THR A 26 -22.05 14.64 44.61
CA THR A 26 -23.14 13.75 45.10
C THR A 26 -24.58 13.95 44.58
N ASN A 27 -25.24 12.86 44.14
CA ASN A 27 -26.24 12.14 44.94
C ASN A 27 -26.71 10.82 44.26
N GLU A 28 -27.00 9.86 45.14
CA GLU A 28 -27.57 8.55 44.92
C GLU A 28 -28.95 8.57 44.25
N SER A 29 -29.26 7.54 43.44
CA SER A 29 -30.37 6.62 43.76
C SER A 29 -30.55 5.55 42.67
N SER A 30 -30.65 4.32 43.17
CA SER A 30 -31.06 3.06 42.56
C SER A 30 -32.09 3.14 41.43
N ALA A 31 -31.85 2.33 40.37
CA ALA A 31 -32.85 1.37 39.86
C ALA A 31 -32.21 0.42 38.85
N SER A 32 -32.34 -0.85 39.16
CA SER A 32 -32.06 -2.04 38.32
C SER A 32 -32.79 -1.95 36.97
N SER A 33 -32.03 -2.23 35.89
CA SER A 33 -32.60 -2.83 34.70
C SER A 33 -31.47 -3.56 33.95
N GLU A 34 -31.61 -4.87 33.92
CA GLU A 34 -30.81 -5.75 33.09
C GLU A 34 -31.00 -5.36 31.62
N THR A 35 -29.91 -5.01 30.96
CA THR A 35 -29.88 -4.91 29.51
C THR A 35 -28.69 -5.74 29.01
N SER A 36 -29.06 -6.78 28.29
CA SER A 36 -28.19 -7.71 27.57
C SER A 36 -27.01 -6.99 26.91
N VAL A 37 -25.79 -7.34 27.33
CA VAL A 37 -24.55 -7.01 26.64
C VAL A 37 -24.54 -7.78 25.33
N SER A 38 -24.92 -7.10 24.24
CA SER A 38 -24.55 -7.51 22.89
C SER A 38 -23.02 -7.34 22.81
N SER A 39 -22.33 -8.46 22.73
CA SER A 39 -20.91 -8.51 22.40
C SER A 39 -20.73 -7.93 21.00
N ALA A 40 -20.42 -6.64 20.92
CA ALA A 40 -19.90 -6.07 19.69
C ALA A 40 -18.47 -6.57 19.56
N GLU A 41 -18.27 -7.47 18.59
CA GLU A 41 -16.97 -7.84 18.07
C GLU A 41 -16.24 -6.54 17.67
N PRO A 42 -14.96 -6.33 18.09
CA PRO A 42 -14.24 -5.13 17.72
C PRO A 42 -14.06 -5.12 16.19
N THR A 43 -14.76 -4.23 15.54
CA THR A 43 -14.46 -3.86 14.15
C THR A 43 -12.97 -3.49 14.07
N PRO A 44 -12.18 -4.09 13.18
CA PRO A 44 -10.79 -3.68 12.99
C PRO A 44 -10.81 -2.18 12.69
N THR A 45 -10.17 -1.39 13.53
CA THR A 45 -9.91 0.02 13.24
C THR A 45 -8.91 0.04 12.10
N GLU A 46 -9.37 0.27 10.88
CA GLU A 46 -8.49 0.50 9.75
C GLU A 46 -7.65 1.75 10.07
N GLU A 47 -6.34 1.61 10.03
CA GLU A 47 -5.44 2.75 10.12
C GLU A 47 -5.70 3.69 8.94
N PRO A 48 -5.68 5.02 9.13
CA PRO A 48 -5.95 5.97 8.06
C PRO A 48 -4.96 5.78 6.89
N ASP A 49 -5.44 5.99 5.67
CA ASP A 49 -4.59 5.95 4.49
C ASP A 49 -3.56 7.07 4.52
N VAL A 50 -2.32 6.75 4.21
CA VAL A 50 -1.23 7.73 4.12
C VAL A 50 -1.08 8.14 2.67
N VAL A 51 -1.46 9.37 2.37
CA VAL A 51 -1.35 9.99 1.04
C VAL A 51 -0.36 11.15 1.15
N PRO A 52 0.76 11.15 0.40
CA PRO A 52 1.68 12.28 0.32
C PRO A 52 1.02 13.51 -0.31
N GLU A 53 1.67 14.66 -0.22
CA GLU A 53 1.26 15.85 -0.97
C GLU A 53 1.36 15.62 -2.48
N ASP A 54 0.63 16.42 -3.27
CA ASP A 54 0.68 16.33 -4.72
C ASP A 54 2.11 16.52 -5.23
N GLY A 55 2.55 15.65 -6.11
CA GLY A 55 3.91 15.66 -6.62
C GLY A 55 4.30 14.34 -7.30
N VAL A 56 5.56 14.30 -7.74
CA VAL A 56 6.17 13.12 -8.36
C VAL A 56 7.34 12.66 -7.51
N TYR A 57 7.31 11.42 -7.11
CA TYR A 57 8.27 10.82 -6.19
C TYR A 57 8.91 9.58 -6.81
N THR A 58 10.16 9.31 -6.47
CA THR A 58 10.79 8.02 -6.73
C THR A 58 10.61 7.14 -5.49
N ALA A 59 10.06 5.94 -5.68
CA ALA A 59 9.76 5.04 -4.57
C ALA A 59 10.12 3.58 -4.91
N GLU A 60 10.47 2.81 -3.88
CA GLU A 60 10.69 1.38 -3.98
C GLU A 60 9.36 0.64 -3.87
N PHE A 61 9.11 -0.30 -4.78
CA PHE A 61 7.96 -1.21 -4.70
C PHE A 61 8.42 -2.55 -4.13
N LYS A 62 7.98 -2.86 -2.92
CA LYS A 62 8.32 -4.12 -2.24
C LYS A 62 7.27 -5.17 -2.52
N THR A 63 7.70 -6.35 -2.91
CA THR A 63 6.84 -7.49 -3.19
C THR A 63 7.46 -8.77 -2.66
N ASP A 64 6.63 -9.73 -2.30
CA ASP A 64 7.02 -11.10 -1.93
C ASP A 64 7.23 -11.99 -3.17
N SER A 65 6.81 -11.54 -4.35
CA SER A 65 6.96 -12.27 -5.59
C SER A 65 8.35 -12.08 -6.21
N SER A 66 9.06 -13.18 -6.45
CA SER A 66 10.31 -13.17 -7.21
C SER A 66 10.13 -12.91 -8.71
N MET A 67 8.89 -12.97 -9.21
CA MET A 67 8.58 -12.75 -10.63
C MET A 67 8.26 -11.30 -10.95
N PHE A 68 7.78 -10.53 -9.99
CA PHE A 68 7.51 -9.11 -10.12
C PHE A 68 8.73 -8.33 -9.61
N GLN A 69 9.52 -7.84 -10.54
CA GLN A 69 10.73 -7.07 -10.23
C GLN A 69 10.80 -5.85 -11.15
N ALA A 70 11.03 -4.69 -10.55
CA ALA A 70 11.32 -3.48 -11.30
C ALA A 70 12.61 -3.66 -12.13
N ASN A 71 12.67 -2.97 -13.25
CA ASN A 71 13.80 -3.05 -14.16
C ASN A 71 15.09 -2.52 -13.51
N GLU A 72 16.22 -3.19 -13.74
CA GLU A 72 17.51 -2.79 -13.20
C GLU A 72 18.04 -1.46 -13.77
N ALA A 73 17.57 -1.04 -14.94
CA ALA A 73 17.88 0.29 -15.48
C ALA A 73 17.25 1.40 -14.62
N CYS A 74 16.14 1.09 -13.92
CA CYS A 74 15.48 1.97 -12.97
C CYS A 74 15.97 1.76 -11.52
N GLU A 75 17.06 1.00 -11.32
CA GLU A 75 17.64 0.71 -9.99
C GLU A 75 16.65 0.06 -9.00
N GLY A 76 15.63 -0.65 -9.51
CA GLY A 76 14.59 -1.26 -8.68
C GLY A 76 13.53 -0.30 -8.17
N MET A 77 13.54 0.94 -8.66
CA MET A 77 12.62 1.99 -8.27
C MET A 77 11.50 2.18 -9.30
N GLY A 78 10.40 2.74 -8.86
CA GLY A 78 9.33 3.23 -9.71
C GLY A 78 9.02 4.70 -9.42
N THR A 79 8.04 5.24 -10.12
CA THR A 79 7.59 6.61 -10.00
C THR A 79 6.19 6.65 -9.38
N LEU A 80 6.05 7.28 -8.23
CA LEU A 80 4.77 7.57 -7.61
C LEU A 80 4.34 8.98 -8.00
N THR A 81 3.21 9.09 -8.68
CA THR A 81 2.56 10.37 -8.98
C THR A 81 1.36 10.55 -8.08
N VAL A 82 1.28 11.70 -7.41
CA VAL A 82 0.14 12.10 -6.58
C VAL A 82 -0.47 13.35 -7.19
N GLU A 83 -1.75 13.27 -7.55
CA GLU A 83 -2.51 14.38 -8.12
C GLU A 83 -3.90 14.45 -7.48
N ASN A 84 -4.21 15.56 -6.81
CA ASN A 84 -5.49 15.76 -6.11
C ASN A 84 -5.81 14.66 -5.10
N GLY A 85 -4.79 14.11 -4.46
CA GLY A 85 -4.91 13.01 -3.50
C GLY A 85 -5.10 11.62 -4.13
N GLU A 86 -5.13 11.50 -5.45
CA GLU A 86 -5.07 10.21 -6.15
C GLU A 86 -3.62 9.83 -6.43
N MET A 87 -3.31 8.56 -6.19
CA MET A 87 -1.94 8.04 -6.34
C MET A 87 -1.86 6.99 -7.43
N THR A 88 -0.87 7.14 -8.31
CA THR A 88 -0.52 6.15 -9.33
C THR A 88 0.96 5.82 -9.24
N PHE A 89 1.28 4.55 -9.06
CA PHE A 89 2.66 4.07 -9.06
C PHE A 89 2.99 3.42 -10.40
N HIS A 90 3.91 4.04 -11.12
CA HIS A 90 4.42 3.52 -12.38
C HIS A 90 5.68 2.70 -12.16
N VAL A 91 5.74 1.48 -12.70
CA VAL A 91 6.89 0.60 -12.61
C VAL A 91 7.18 -0.06 -13.96
N SER A 92 8.41 0.10 -14.46
CA SER A 92 8.92 -0.65 -15.61
C SER A 92 9.44 -2.00 -15.14
N LEU A 93 8.99 -3.10 -15.76
CA LEU A 93 9.36 -4.45 -15.34
C LEU A 93 10.60 -4.97 -16.04
N ARG A 94 11.30 -5.89 -15.36
CA ARG A 94 12.40 -6.65 -15.93
C ARG A 94 11.92 -7.72 -16.91
N SER A 95 10.72 -8.23 -16.76
CA SER A 95 10.23 -9.40 -17.49
C SER A 95 8.98 -9.09 -18.31
N LYS A 96 9.00 -9.45 -19.59
CA LYS A 96 7.82 -9.41 -20.49
C LYS A 96 6.86 -10.61 -20.31
N LYS A 97 7.03 -11.41 -19.26
CA LYS A 97 6.16 -12.59 -19.00
C LYS A 97 4.89 -12.25 -18.23
N ILE A 98 4.86 -11.11 -17.56
CA ILE A 98 3.67 -10.55 -16.92
C ILE A 98 2.95 -9.74 -17.98
N LEU A 99 1.71 -10.16 -18.29
CA LEU A 99 0.91 -9.54 -19.35
C LEU A 99 -0.10 -8.55 -18.80
N ASN A 100 -0.61 -8.80 -17.61
CA ASN A 100 -1.56 -7.94 -16.92
C ASN A 100 -1.34 -8.01 -15.42
N LEU A 101 -1.89 -7.02 -14.71
CA LEU A 101 -1.99 -7.01 -13.25
C LEU A 101 -3.45 -6.88 -12.85
N TYR A 102 -3.79 -7.29 -11.63
CA TYR A 102 -5.11 -7.06 -11.05
C TYR A 102 -4.94 -6.70 -9.57
N LEU A 103 -5.62 -5.62 -9.14
CA LEU A 103 -5.64 -5.22 -7.73
C LEU A 103 -6.60 -6.12 -6.97
N GLY A 104 -6.06 -7.08 -6.27
CA GLY A 104 -6.79 -8.10 -5.54
C GLY A 104 -6.15 -9.47 -5.67
N THR A 105 -6.88 -10.48 -5.22
CA THR A 105 -6.38 -11.86 -5.21
C THR A 105 -6.37 -12.50 -6.61
N ALA A 106 -5.58 -13.54 -6.79
CA ALA A 106 -5.54 -14.32 -8.05
C ALA A 106 -6.88 -15.01 -8.37
N GLU A 107 -7.71 -15.28 -7.36
CA GLU A 107 -9.05 -15.87 -7.55
C GLU A 107 -10.02 -14.82 -8.08
N ASP A 108 -10.00 -13.62 -7.52
CA ASP A 108 -10.83 -12.50 -7.99
C ASP A 108 -10.44 -12.08 -9.40
N ALA A 109 -9.15 -12.07 -9.72
CA ALA A 109 -8.65 -11.75 -11.06
C ALA A 109 -9.28 -12.64 -12.16
N LYS A 110 -9.52 -13.92 -11.88
CA LYS A 110 -10.14 -14.85 -12.84
C LYS A 110 -11.60 -14.52 -13.15
N GLN A 111 -12.27 -13.82 -12.25
CA GLN A 111 -13.67 -13.46 -12.39
C GLN A 111 -13.87 -12.04 -12.93
N ASN A 112 -12.83 -11.20 -12.86
CA ASN A 112 -12.87 -9.78 -13.17
C ASN A 112 -11.85 -9.38 -14.25
N GLU A 113 -11.81 -10.13 -15.36
CA GLU A 113 -10.83 -9.86 -16.44
C GLU A 113 -10.92 -8.44 -17.04
N SER A 114 -12.11 -7.83 -16.99
CA SER A 114 -12.33 -6.46 -17.47
C SER A 114 -11.62 -5.38 -16.63
N GLU A 115 -11.21 -5.72 -15.41
CA GLU A 115 -10.52 -4.82 -14.47
C GLU A 115 -9.00 -5.01 -14.46
N TRP A 116 -8.48 -5.87 -15.33
CA TRP A 116 -7.05 -6.07 -15.41
C TRP A 116 -6.34 -4.84 -15.93
N LEU A 117 -5.32 -4.41 -15.21
CA LEU A 117 -4.42 -3.35 -15.62
C LEU A 117 -3.65 -3.80 -16.86
N GLN A 118 -3.69 -2.97 -17.89
CA GLN A 118 -3.00 -3.23 -19.14
C GLN A 118 -1.54 -2.75 -19.03
N PRO A 119 -0.59 -3.45 -19.66
CA PRO A 119 0.79 -3.00 -19.68
C PRO A 119 0.97 -1.74 -20.54
N THR A 120 1.84 -0.85 -20.10
CA THR A 120 2.44 0.18 -20.94
C THR A 120 3.67 -0.38 -21.64
N THR A 121 4.19 0.33 -22.65
CA THR A 121 5.47 0.03 -23.26
C THR A 121 6.43 1.15 -22.92
N ASP A 122 7.46 0.79 -22.14
CA ASP A 122 8.47 1.74 -21.69
C ASP A 122 9.78 1.48 -22.40
N THR A 123 10.54 2.53 -22.68
CA THR A 123 11.91 2.42 -23.15
C THR A 123 12.85 2.68 -21.99
N VAL A 124 13.58 1.68 -21.57
CA VAL A 124 14.62 1.80 -20.54
C VAL A 124 16.00 1.85 -21.16
N THR A 125 16.91 2.60 -20.55
CA THR A 125 18.32 2.69 -20.99
C THR A 125 19.23 2.21 -19.89
N TYR A 126 20.02 1.19 -20.18
CA TYR A 126 20.98 0.59 -19.26
C TYR A 126 22.26 1.42 -19.16
N LYS A 127 23.07 1.13 -18.14
CA LYS A 127 24.34 1.84 -17.87
C LYS A 127 25.39 1.70 -18.98
N ASP A 128 25.28 0.66 -19.80
CA ASP A 128 26.13 0.43 -20.97
C ASP A 128 25.70 1.21 -22.23
N GLY A 129 24.60 1.97 -22.14
CA GLY A 129 24.02 2.77 -23.20
C GLY A 129 23.06 2.01 -24.12
N THR A 130 22.80 0.73 -23.87
CA THR A 130 21.78 -0.02 -24.60
C THR A 130 20.38 0.38 -24.13
N SER A 131 19.43 0.38 -25.06
CA SER A 131 18.04 0.66 -24.76
C SER A 131 17.15 -0.52 -25.15
N GLU A 132 16.15 -0.79 -24.35
CA GLU A 132 15.20 -1.87 -24.57
C GLU A 132 13.77 -1.41 -24.29
N GLU A 133 12.81 -1.90 -25.09
CA GLU A 133 11.39 -1.77 -24.77
C GLU A 133 11.00 -2.86 -23.77
N VAL A 134 10.37 -2.45 -22.67
CA VAL A 134 9.90 -3.32 -21.58
C VAL A 134 8.43 -3.04 -21.29
N TYR A 135 7.78 -3.94 -20.55
CA TYR A 135 6.45 -3.66 -20.04
C TYR A 135 6.54 -2.83 -18.76
N GLY A 136 5.72 -1.78 -18.70
CA GLY A 136 5.45 -1.03 -17.49
C GLY A 136 4.00 -1.20 -17.06
N PHE A 137 3.68 -0.75 -15.85
CA PHE A 137 2.32 -0.74 -15.33
C PHE A 137 2.08 0.49 -14.48
N ASP A 138 0.89 1.07 -14.65
CA ASP A 138 0.36 2.12 -13.79
C ASP A 138 -0.57 1.47 -12.76
N ILE A 139 -0.14 1.47 -11.50
CA ILE A 139 -0.83 0.81 -10.40
C ILE A 139 -1.47 1.89 -9.52
N PRO A 140 -2.81 2.00 -9.47
CA PRO A 140 -3.48 2.92 -8.56
C PRO A 140 -3.30 2.45 -7.11
N LEU A 141 -2.90 3.37 -6.23
CA LEU A 141 -2.68 3.12 -4.81
C LEU A 141 -3.67 3.90 -3.96
N LYS A 142 -4.03 3.34 -2.79
CA LYS A 142 -4.83 4.03 -1.77
C LYS A 142 -3.99 4.60 -0.64
N SER A 143 -2.85 3.96 -0.34
CA SER A 143 -1.94 4.35 0.73
C SER A 143 -0.52 3.92 0.36
N VAL A 144 0.49 4.68 0.81
CA VAL A 144 1.90 4.31 0.60
C VAL A 144 2.44 3.34 1.64
N ASP A 145 1.78 3.22 2.80
CA ASP A 145 2.28 2.44 3.94
C ASP A 145 1.46 1.17 4.22
N LYS A 146 0.53 0.82 3.31
CA LYS A 146 -0.31 -0.38 3.46
C LYS A 146 0.04 -1.44 2.44
N ASP A 147 0.07 -2.67 2.90
CA ASP A 147 0.16 -3.83 2.01
C ASP A 147 -1.18 -4.03 1.28
N PHE A 148 -1.11 -4.50 0.05
CA PHE A 148 -2.28 -4.84 -0.75
C PHE A 148 -2.00 -6.05 -1.64
N ASP A 149 -3.05 -6.77 -2.00
CA ASP A 149 -2.95 -7.89 -2.91
C ASP A 149 -2.85 -7.40 -4.37
N LEU A 150 -1.88 -7.95 -5.10
CA LEU A 150 -1.67 -7.70 -6.51
C LEU A 150 -1.47 -9.03 -7.26
N ALA A 151 -2.48 -9.43 -8.02
CA ALA A 151 -2.39 -10.64 -8.83
C ALA A 151 -1.60 -10.38 -10.12
N LEU A 152 -0.72 -11.32 -10.46
CA LEU A 152 0.10 -11.30 -11.67
C LEU A 152 -0.50 -12.25 -12.70
N ILE A 153 -0.89 -11.72 -13.84
CA ILE A 153 -1.44 -12.49 -14.96
C ILE A 153 -0.32 -12.67 -16.00
N GLY A 154 0.12 -13.90 -16.16
CA GLY A 154 1.18 -14.25 -17.09
C GLY A 154 0.67 -15.02 -18.32
N THR A 155 1.59 -15.47 -19.16
CA THR A 155 1.30 -16.29 -20.36
C THR A 155 0.60 -17.62 -20.08
N LYS A 156 0.59 -18.06 -18.82
CA LYS A 156 -0.05 -19.32 -18.38
C LYS A 156 -1.32 -19.08 -17.55
N GLY A 157 -1.79 -17.83 -17.48
CA GLY A 157 -2.87 -17.41 -16.62
C GLY A 157 -2.38 -16.97 -15.21
N THR A 158 -3.33 -16.80 -14.28
CA THR A 158 -3.08 -16.46 -12.85
C THR A 158 -2.67 -17.68 -12.06
#